data_1da7f39087e6fb2385380f14c48cb885
#
_entry.id   1da7f39087e6fb2385380f14c48cb885
#
_cell.length_a   1.000
_cell.length_b   1.000
_cell.length_c   1.000
_cell.angle_alpha   90.00
_cell.angle_beta   90.00
_cell.angle_gamma   90.00
#
_symmetry.space_group_name_H-M   'P 1'
#
loop_
_entity.id
_entity.type
_entity.pdbx_description
1 polymer ?
#
loop_
_entity_poly.entity_id
_entity_poly.type
_entity_poly.pdbx_seq_one_letter_code
_entity_poly.pdbx_strand_id
1 'polypeptide(L)'
;HNRSKLSPDKDNGATYHDTLKSLMSVSDVLSVCCPASNETINLINKETLEYLPKGAVVTNVARGDIVDDEALIDALERRKVYAVGLDVYKGEPNLNPGYLKYKQAFILPHLGSATKETRTAMANLAIDNIEEYFKTGNCKNKVN
;
A
#
# COMPACT_ATOMS: atom_id res chain seq x y z
N HIS A 1 9.58 -8.32 3.70
CA HIS A 1 8.84 -9.51 3.23
C HIS A 1 8.25 -9.25 1.85
N ASN A 2 8.38 -10.20 0.95
CA ASN A 2 7.80 -10.20 -0.39
C ASN A 2 7.63 -11.66 -0.82
N ARG A 3 6.85 -11.94 -1.88
CA ARG A 3 6.69 -13.30 -2.44
C ARG A 3 8.02 -13.97 -2.81
N SER A 4 8.97 -13.18 -3.28
CA SER A 4 10.32 -13.66 -3.60
C SER A 4 11.35 -12.78 -2.93
N LYS A 5 12.44 -13.41 -2.46
CA LYS A 5 13.61 -12.71 -1.93
C LYS A 5 14.33 -11.99 -3.06
N LEU A 6 14.73 -10.75 -2.83
CA LEU A 6 15.59 -10.01 -3.74
C LEU A 6 17.01 -10.60 -3.73
N SER A 7 17.71 -10.46 -4.84
CA SER A 7 19.16 -10.76 -4.89
C SER A 7 19.95 -9.74 -4.07
N PRO A 8 21.13 -10.13 -3.51
CA PRO A 8 21.91 -9.26 -2.62
C PRO A 8 22.34 -7.92 -3.24
N ASP A 9 22.43 -7.84 -4.57
CA ASP A 9 22.71 -6.61 -5.31
C ASP A 9 21.51 -5.63 -5.35
N LYS A 10 20.30 -6.10 -5.00
CA LYS A 10 19.04 -5.33 -5.06
C LYS A 10 18.37 -5.13 -3.71
N ASP A 11 18.82 -5.82 -2.67
CA ASP A 11 18.17 -5.75 -1.35
C ASP A 11 18.58 -4.51 -0.54
N ASN A 12 19.61 -3.77 -1.00
CA ASN A 12 20.16 -2.59 -0.33
C ASN A 12 20.47 -2.80 1.17
N GLY A 13 20.85 -4.01 1.56
CA GLY A 13 21.16 -4.38 2.94
C GLY A 13 19.92 -4.64 3.81
N ALA A 14 18.74 -4.79 3.21
CA ALA A 14 17.52 -5.09 3.95
C ALA A 14 17.52 -6.54 4.47
N THR A 15 17.10 -6.73 5.71
CA THR A 15 16.85 -8.05 6.26
C THR A 15 15.56 -8.63 5.69
N TYR A 16 15.65 -9.75 4.96
CA TYR A 16 14.49 -10.44 4.43
C TYR A 16 13.81 -11.30 5.50
N HIS A 17 12.49 -11.19 5.60
CA HIS A 17 11.65 -12.02 6.46
C HIS A 17 10.80 -12.96 5.60
N ASP A 18 10.88 -14.27 5.86
CA ASP A 18 10.18 -15.30 5.07
C ASP A 18 8.65 -15.24 5.25
N THR A 19 8.19 -14.76 6.40
CA THR A 19 6.76 -14.66 6.70
C THR A 19 6.35 -13.23 7.09
N LEU A 20 5.09 -12.89 6.83
CA LEU A 20 4.52 -11.63 7.28
C LEU A 20 4.61 -11.48 8.81
N LYS A 21 4.32 -12.55 9.56
CA LYS A 21 4.44 -12.57 11.02
C LYS A 21 5.85 -12.21 11.49
N SER A 22 6.87 -12.81 10.89
CA SER A 22 8.27 -12.54 11.24
C SER A 22 8.65 -11.08 10.95
N LEU A 23 8.20 -10.51 9.84
CA LEU A 23 8.40 -9.08 9.55
C LEU A 23 7.68 -8.22 10.58
N MET A 24 6.37 -8.44 10.76
CA MET A 24 5.54 -7.57 11.59
C MET A 24 5.99 -7.57 13.07
N SER A 25 6.46 -8.71 13.58
CA SER A 25 6.88 -8.82 14.99
C SER A 25 8.07 -7.94 15.38
N VAL A 26 8.83 -7.44 14.41
CA VAL A 26 10.00 -6.57 14.64
C VAL A 26 9.82 -5.18 14.03
N SER A 27 8.62 -4.87 13.52
CA SER A 27 8.35 -3.63 12.80
C SER A 27 7.71 -2.59 13.69
N ASP A 28 8.42 -1.54 14.07
CA ASP A 28 7.84 -0.35 14.69
C ASP A 28 7.05 0.48 13.68
N VAL A 29 7.40 0.40 12.40
CA VAL A 29 6.68 1.02 11.28
C VAL A 29 6.45 -0.03 10.21
N LEU A 30 5.19 -0.31 9.90
CA LEU A 30 4.79 -1.19 8.81
C LEU A 30 4.35 -0.36 7.61
N SER A 31 5.04 -0.51 6.47
CA SER A 31 4.62 0.11 5.21
C SER A 31 4.05 -0.94 4.25
N VAL A 32 2.79 -0.76 3.85
CA VAL A 32 2.10 -1.62 2.90
C VAL A 32 2.38 -1.12 1.49
N CYS A 33 3.15 -1.92 0.71
CA CYS A 33 3.59 -1.58 -0.65
C CYS A 33 3.33 -2.70 -1.67
N CYS A 34 2.68 -3.81 -1.27
CA CYS A 34 2.40 -4.93 -2.16
C CYS A 34 1.25 -4.63 -3.13
N PRO A 35 1.19 -5.26 -4.32
CA PRO A 35 0.05 -5.12 -5.22
C PRO A 35 -1.20 -5.77 -4.63
N ALA A 36 -2.38 -5.23 -4.99
CA ALA A 36 -3.66 -5.86 -4.66
C ALA A 36 -3.87 -7.12 -5.53
N SER A 37 -4.28 -8.20 -4.90
CA SER A 37 -4.65 -9.47 -5.53
C SER A 37 -5.59 -10.23 -4.60
N ASN A 38 -6.18 -11.32 -5.07
CA ASN A 38 -7.00 -12.18 -4.22
C ASN A 38 -6.25 -12.69 -2.97
N GLU A 39 -4.93 -12.82 -3.05
CA GLU A 39 -4.05 -13.27 -1.94
C GLU A 39 -3.74 -12.16 -0.94
N THR A 40 -3.90 -10.89 -1.33
CA THR A 40 -3.54 -9.72 -0.50
C THR A 40 -4.76 -8.94 -0.01
N ILE A 41 -5.97 -9.28 -0.40
CA ILE A 41 -7.20 -8.70 0.15
C ILE A 41 -7.25 -9.00 1.65
N ASN A 42 -7.44 -7.93 2.46
CA ASN A 42 -7.45 -7.99 3.92
C ASN A 42 -6.21 -8.72 4.51
N LEU A 43 -5.05 -8.59 3.84
CA LEU A 43 -3.79 -9.13 4.36
C LEU A 43 -3.43 -8.55 5.73
N ILE A 44 -3.70 -7.25 5.89
CA ILE A 44 -3.58 -6.55 7.17
C ILE A 44 -4.96 -6.53 7.81
N ASN A 45 -5.17 -7.43 8.75
CA ASN A 45 -6.44 -7.70 9.42
C ASN A 45 -6.24 -7.81 10.94
N LYS A 46 -7.30 -8.13 11.67
CA LYS A 46 -7.27 -8.22 13.14
C LYS A 46 -6.19 -9.19 13.66
N GLU A 47 -6.02 -10.35 13.02
CA GLU A 47 -5.03 -11.34 13.43
C GLU A 47 -3.60 -10.84 13.16
N THR A 48 -3.35 -10.35 11.93
CA THR A 48 -2.01 -9.92 11.53
C THR A 48 -1.56 -8.67 12.27
N LEU A 49 -2.47 -7.73 12.60
CA LEU A 49 -2.16 -6.56 13.42
C LEU A 49 -1.67 -6.92 14.84
N GLU A 50 -2.07 -8.08 15.39
CA GLU A 50 -1.57 -8.53 16.68
C GLU A 50 -0.09 -8.92 16.66
N TYR A 51 0.49 -9.19 15.50
CA TYR A 51 1.93 -9.47 15.38
C TYR A 51 2.80 -8.23 15.59
N LEU A 52 2.29 -7.03 15.32
CA LEU A 52 3.04 -5.78 15.51
C LEU A 52 3.41 -5.55 16.97
N PRO A 53 4.53 -4.88 17.27
CA PRO A 53 4.78 -4.31 18.59
C PRO A 53 3.67 -3.33 18.98
N LYS A 54 3.42 -3.20 20.28
CA LYS A 54 2.45 -2.20 20.79
C LYS A 54 2.93 -0.79 20.45
N GLY A 55 2.06 0.01 19.87
CA GLY A 55 2.38 1.39 19.49
C GLY A 55 3.04 1.53 18.12
N ALA A 56 3.02 0.48 17.31
CA ALA A 56 3.51 0.56 15.93
C ALA A 56 2.74 1.58 15.09
N VAL A 57 3.37 2.04 14.01
CA VAL A 57 2.76 2.90 12.99
C VAL A 57 2.49 2.06 11.74
N VAL A 58 1.31 2.23 11.14
CA VAL A 58 0.96 1.55 9.89
C VAL A 58 0.74 2.56 8.78
N THR A 59 1.37 2.34 7.62
CA THR A 59 1.14 3.16 6.43
C THR A 59 0.68 2.30 5.26
N ASN A 60 -0.24 2.83 4.46
CA ASN A 60 -0.67 2.20 3.22
C ASN A 60 -0.56 3.16 2.04
N VAL A 61 0.34 2.85 1.13
CA VAL A 61 0.56 3.56 -0.14
C VAL A 61 0.31 2.65 -1.35
N ALA A 62 -0.25 1.47 -1.11
CA ALA A 62 -0.49 0.45 -2.12
C ALA A 62 -1.94 0.49 -2.65
N ARG A 63 -2.86 -0.21 -1.98
CA ARG A 63 -4.31 -0.23 -2.29
C ARG A 63 -5.12 -0.41 -1.00
N GLY A 64 -6.31 0.19 -0.95
CA GLY A 64 -7.19 0.14 0.22
C GLY A 64 -7.61 -1.28 0.62
N ASP A 65 -7.96 -2.11 -0.35
CA ASP A 65 -8.45 -3.48 -0.11
C ASP A 65 -7.45 -4.42 0.60
N ILE A 66 -6.17 -4.03 0.69
CA ILE A 66 -5.15 -4.82 1.39
C ILE A 66 -5.33 -4.74 2.91
N VAL A 67 -5.97 -3.68 3.40
CA VAL A 67 -6.17 -3.41 4.83
C VAL A 67 -7.65 -3.53 5.17
N ASP A 68 -7.94 -4.27 6.23
CA ASP A 68 -9.26 -4.28 6.86
C ASP A 68 -9.41 -3.02 7.73
N ASP A 69 -10.24 -2.08 7.26
CA ASP A 69 -10.45 -0.79 7.92
C ASP A 69 -10.96 -0.94 9.35
N GLU A 70 -11.93 -1.83 9.58
CA GLU A 70 -12.50 -2.04 10.92
C GLU A 70 -11.46 -2.58 11.89
N ALA A 71 -10.64 -3.52 11.43
CA ALA A 71 -9.55 -4.06 12.23
C ALA A 71 -8.48 -3.01 12.55
N LEU A 72 -8.15 -2.13 11.59
CA LEU A 72 -7.16 -1.08 11.80
C LEU A 72 -7.69 0.02 12.74
N ILE A 73 -8.97 0.38 12.62
CA ILE A 73 -9.65 1.34 13.50
C ILE A 73 -9.71 0.78 14.95
N ASP A 74 -10.08 -0.50 15.13
CA ASP A 74 -10.05 -1.16 16.43
C ASP A 74 -8.62 -1.17 17.04
N ALA A 75 -7.61 -1.41 16.21
CA ALA A 75 -6.22 -1.39 16.68
C ALA A 75 -5.76 0.03 17.11
N LEU A 76 -6.24 1.09 16.45
CA LEU A 76 -6.04 2.48 16.89
C LEU A 76 -6.74 2.74 18.25
N GLU A 77 -7.98 2.31 18.39
CA GLU A 77 -8.76 2.49 19.63
C GLU A 77 -8.07 1.83 20.82
N ARG A 78 -7.64 0.59 20.65
CA ARG A 78 -6.90 -0.18 21.68
C ARG A 78 -5.46 0.29 21.87
N ARG A 79 -4.99 1.25 21.11
CA ARG A 79 -3.58 1.70 21.09
C ARG A 79 -2.59 0.56 20.81
N LYS A 80 -3.00 -0.44 20.08
CA LYS A 80 -2.13 -1.47 19.51
C LYS A 80 -1.32 -0.85 18.37
N VAL A 81 -1.98 -0.07 17.51
CA VAL A 81 -1.38 0.85 16.54
C VAL A 81 -1.46 2.27 17.10
N TYR A 82 -0.36 2.99 17.08
CA TYR A 82 -0.28 4.37 17.57
C TYR A 82 -0.82 5.37 16.54
N ALA A 83 -0.42 5.21 15.29
CA ALA A 83 -0.81 6.11 14.21
C ALA A 83 -0.93 5.38 12.87
N VAL A 84 -1.71 5.95 11.96
CA VAL A 84 -1.81 5.46 10.58
C VAL A 84 -1.59 6.59 9.58
N GLY A 85 -0.97 6.25 8.44
CA GLY A 85 -0.80 7.11 7.29
C GLY A 85 -1.35 6.43 6.04
N LEU A 86 -2.48 6.89 5.51
CA LEU A 86 -3.17 6.24 4.40
C LEU A 86 -3.26 7.18 3.21
N ASP A 87 -2.55 6.89 2.13
CA ASP A 87 -2.78 7.53 0.82
C ASP A 87 -3.88 6.83 0.03
N VAL A 88 -4.20 5.59 0.43
CA VAL A 88 -5.23 4.74 -0.14
C VAL A 88 -6.05 4.08 0.97
N TYR A 89 -7.35 3.91 0.76
CA TYR A 89 -8.28 3.29 1.70
C TYR A 89 -9.41 2.57 0.96
N LYS A 90 -10.10 1.68 1.64
CA LYS A 90 -11.18 0.90 1.04
C LYS A 90 -12.34 1.79 0.63
N GLY A 91 -12.87 1.57 -0.56
CA GLY A 91 -14.06 2.28 -1.04
C GLY A 91 -13.84 3.73 -1.50
N GLU A 92 -12.58 4.13 -1.82
CA GLU A 92 -12.29 5.47 -2.35
C GLU A 92 -13.34 5.93 -3.38
N PRO A 93 -13.77 7.20 -3.34
CA PRO A 93 -13.31 8.28 -2.45
C PRO A 93 -14.03 8.34 -1.08
N ASN A 94 -14.86 7.36 -0.73
CA ASN A 94 -15.67 7.34 0.48
C ASN A 94 -14.86 6.76 1.66
N LEU A 95 -14.24 7.64 2.45
CA LEU A 95 -13.47 7.25 3.64
C LEU A 95 -14.38 6.63 4.71
N ASN A 96 -13.92 5.55 5.35
CA ASN A 96 -14.56 5.04 6.56
C ASN A 96 -14.51 6.12 7.67
N PRO A 97 -15.69 6.62 8.14
CA PRO A 97 -15.73 7.72 9.11
C PRO A 97 -15.11 7.36 10.48
N GLY A 98 -14.90 6.09 10.75
CA GLY A 98 -14.22 5.61 11.96
C GLY A 98 -12.83 6.22 12.14
N TYR A 99 -12.09 6.45 11.07
CA TYR A 99 -10.77 7.08 11.13
C TYR A 99 -10.81 8.53 11.62
N LEU A 100 -11.88 9.27 11.35
CA LEU A 100 -12.01 10.69 11.72
C LEU A 100 -12.04 10.94 13.23
N LYS A 101 -12.23 9.90 14.03
CA LYS A 101 -12.20 9.98 15.50
C LYS A 101 -10.78 10.13 16.04
N TYR A 102 -9.76 9.81 15.25
CA TYR A 102 -8.37 9.71 15.70
C TYR A 102 -7.51 10.79 15.06
N LYS A 103 -6.93 11.68 15.86
CA LYS A 103 -5.96 12.70 15.40
C LYS A 103 -4.69 12.09 14.82
N GLN A 104 -4.41 10.84 15.15
CA GLN A 104 -3.26 10.06 14.68
C GLN A 104 -3.52 9.37 13.33
N ALA A 105 -4.72 9.52 12.75
CA ALA A 105 -5.01 9.06 11.40
C ALA A 105 -4.72 10.19 10.41
N PHE A 106 -3.64 10.05 9.65
CA PHE A 106 -3.26 10.95 8.57
C PHE A 106 -3.74 10.37 7.24
N ILE A 107 -4.71 11.01 6.61
CA ILE A 107 -5.38 10.50 5.41
C ILE A 107 -5.13 11.45 4.25
N LEU A 108 -4.72 10.90 3.11
CA LEU A 108 -4.54 11.62 1.86
C LEU A 108 -5.51 11.08 0.79
N PRO A 109 -5.94 11.90 -0.18
CA PRO A 109 -6.88 11.47 -1.21
C PRO A 109 -6.14 10.89 -2.44
N HIS A 110 -5.34 9.84 -2.27
CA HIS A 110 -4.61 9.12 -3.31
C HIS A 110 -3.69 10.04 -4.13
N LEU A 111 -2.73 10.66 -3.46
CA LEU A 111 -1.84 11.69 -4.02
C LEU A 111 -0.48 11.16 -4.50
N GLY A 112 -0.17 9.88 -4.35
CA GLY A 112 1.16 9.31 -4.63
C GLY A 112 1.75 9.67 -6.01
N SER A 113 0.90 9.82 -7.03
CA SER A 113 1.31 10.26 -8.38
C SER A 113 0.71 11.60 -8.82
N ALA A 114 0.21 12.42 -7.91
CA ALA A 114 -0.59 13.60 -8.21
C ALA A 114 0.23 14.88 -8.43
N THR A 115 1.46 14.79 -8.91
CA THR A 115 2.22 15.97 -9.36
C THR A 115 1.91 16.27 -10.83
N LYS A 116 2.09 17.53 -11.23
CA LYS A 116 1.90 17.96 -12.61
C LYS A 116 2.81 17.19 -13.57
N GLU A 117 4.07 17.03 -13.19
CA GLU A 117 5.08 16.31 -13.97
C GLU A 117 4.70 14.85 -14.17
N THR A 118 4.34 14.14 -13.11
CA THR A 118 3.97 12.73 -13.17
C THR A 118 2.69 12.53 -13.98
N ARG A 119 1.65 13.34 -13.74
CA ARG A 119 0.40 13.24 -14.49
C ARG A 119 0.58 13.55 -15.98
N THR A 120 1.42 14.54 -16.31
CA THR A 120 1.77 14.84 -17.71
C THR A 120 2.51 13.66 -18.34
N ALA A 121 3.51 13.08 -17.64
CA ALA A 121 4.24 11.92 -18.15
C ALA A 121 3.33 10.70 -18.38
N MET A 122 2.40 10.42 -17.45
CA MET A 122 1.42 9.34 -17.61
C MET A 122 0.49 9.58 -18.83
N ALA A 123 0.01 10.81 -19.03
CA ALA A 123 -0.83 11.15 -20.16
C ALA A 123 -0.08 11.01 -21.49
N ASN A 124 1.16 11.52 -21.57
CA ASN A 124 1.98 11.39 -22.75
C ASN A 124 2.28 9.92 -23.08
N LEU A 125 2.64 9.10 -22.07
CA LEU A 125 2.86 7.68 -22.28
C LEU A 125 1.62 6.96 -22.84
N ALA A 126 0.42 7.31 -22.38
CA ALA A 126 -0.81 6.76 -22.92
C ALA A 126 -1.03 7.17 -24.40
N ILE A 127 -0.77 8.44 -24.73
CA ILE A 127 -0.85 8.96 -26.11
C ILE A 127 0.16 8.24 -27.00
N ASP A 128 1.42 8.15 -26.57
CA ASP A 128 2.50 7.48 -27.33
C ASP A 128 2.16 6.02 -27.64
N ASN A 129 1.59 5.28 -26.67
CA ASN A 129 1.16 3.90 -26.89
C ASN A 129 0.00 3.81 -27.90
N ILE A 130 -0.96 4.72 -27.85
CA ILE A 130 -2.06 4.78 -28.81
C ILE A 130 -1.54 5.07 -30.22
N GLU A 131 -0.67 6.07 -30.35
CA GLU A 131 -0.07 6.42 -31.64
C GLU A 131 0.77 5.28 -32.22
N GLU A 132 1.59 4.64 -31.39
CA GLU A 132 2.41 3.50 -31.81
C GLU A 132 1.53 2.34 -32.29
N TYR A 133 0.44 2.04 -31.56
CA TYR A 133 -0.50 1.00 -31.94
C TYR A 133 -1.16 1.28 -33.30
N PHE A 134 -1.62 2.50 -33.55
CA PHE A 134 -2.21 2.86 -34.83
C PHE A 134 -1.21 2.83 -36.00
N LYS A 135 0.06 3.09 -35.73
CA LYS A 135 1.12 3.07 -36.78
C LYS A 135 1.63 1.65 -37.08
N THR A 136 1.67 0.77 -36.05
CA THR A 136 2.40 -0.51 -36.15
C THR A 136 1.56 -1.74 -35.86
N GLY A 137 0.36 -1.57 -35.28
CA GLY A 137 -0.46 -2.65 -34.74
C GLY A 137 0.02 -3.18 -33.38
N ASN A 138 1.03 -2.56 -32.77
CA ASN A 138 1.60 -2.97 -31.49
C ASN A 138 2.02 -1.73 -30.67
N CYS A 139 2.27 -1.90 -29.37
CA CYS A 139 2.83 -0.85 -28.52
C CYS A 139 3.76 -1.45 -27.46
N LYS A 140 4.73 -0.63 -26.99
CA LYS A 140 5.78 -1.08 -26.04
C LYS A 140 5.24 -1.53 -24.70
N ASN A 141 4.18 -0.91 -24.24
CA ASN A 141 3.65 -1.14 -22.88
C ASN A 141 2.36 -1.99 -22.89
N LYS A 142 2.24 -2.88 -23.87
CA LYS A 142 1.15 -3.85 -23.93
C LYS A 142 1.21 -4.80 -22.72
N VAL A 143 0.08 -5.00 -22.02
CA VAL A 143 0.00 -5.80 -20.79
C VAL A 143 -0.67 -7.16 -20.99
N ASN A 144 -1.22 -7.45 -22.19
CA ASN A 144 -1.92 -8.71 -22.54
C ASN A 144 -1.82 -9.00 -24.05
#